data_6ae7f26840d63f8babc2f19fd278f90a
#
_entry.id   6ae7f26840d63f8babc2f19fd278f90a
#
_cell.length_a   1.000
_cell.length_b   1.000
_cell.length_c   1.000
_cell.angle_alpha   90.00
_cell.angle_beta   90.00
_cell.angle_gamma   90.00
#
_symmetry.space_group_name_H-M   'P 1'
#
loop_
_entity.id
_entity.type
_entity.pdbx_description
1 polymer ?
#
loop_
_entity_poly.entity_id
_entity_poly.type
_entity_poly.pdbx_seq_one_letter_code
_entity_poly.pdbx_strand_id
1 'polypeptide(L)'
;MQKVKEKSNWKGENIVEIEIERLKAFRNHPFQVRDDDDLEKLKESIKMYGILTPLLVRPIKDGTYEIISGHRRKRAAALLGYRKIPVLIQPMSYEDAVVKMVDTNLHREHISFSEKAFAYRMKNEALKQKVGRKKGQSGQQKKGKKTIEIIGEEFGDSPKQIQRYIAVPEDKEEMALTLNGKKRRLKKRDFMSFASKCGIAENAAEKMLSKMCSLEDKLLSACEDSYLPEKYIEQTK
;
A
#
# COMPACT_ATOMS: atom_id res chain seq x y z
N MET A 1 22.54 3.46 35.16
CA MET A 1 21.58 3.58 34.03
C MET A 1 21.22 5.06 33.87
N GLN A 2 22.01 5.79 33.09
CA GLN A 2 21.75 7.22 32.83
C GLN A 2 20.76 7.35 31.69
N LYS A 3 19.64 8.04 31.98
CA LYS A 3 18.67 8.49 30.97
C LYS A 3 19.32 9.55 30.09
N VAL A 4 19.68 9.21 28.88
CA VAL A 4 20.04 10.20 27.86
C VAL A 4 18.73 10.90 27.45
N LYS A 5 18.51 12.06 28.05
CA LYS A 5 17.52 13.05 27.58
C LYS A 5 18.23 13.93 26.56
N GLU A 6 18.40 13.47 25.35
CA GLU A 6 18.67 14.40 24.25
C GLU A 6 17.34 14.99 23.77
N LYS A 7 17.18 16.28 24.06
CA LYS A 7 16.11 17.11 23.52
C LYS A 7 16.34 17.27 22.03
N SER A 8 15.57 16.56 21.22
CA SER A 8 15.49 16.78 19.78
C SER A 8 15.11 18.24 19.51
N ASN A 9 15.97 18.92 18.74
CA ASN A 9 15.94 20.38 18.52
C ASN A 9 14.94 20.76 17.40
N TRP A 10 13.67 20.35 17.56
CA TRP A 10 12.59 20.68 16.61
C TRP A 10 11.92 21.99 17.03
N LYS A 11 12.56 23.12 16.71
CA LYS A 11 11.98 24.45 16.94
C LYS A 11 10.95 24.73 15.83
N GLY A 12 9.66 24.77 16.18
CA GLY A 12 8.59 25.35 15.36
C GLY A 12 7.46 24.42 14.93
N GLU A 13 7.52 23.11 15.14
CA GLU A 13 6.45 22.17 14.78
C GLU A 13 5.84 21.55 16.05
N ASN A 14 4.51 21.35 16.07
CA ASN A 14 3.78 20.73 17.18
C ASN A 14 4.07 19.23 17.24
N ILE A 15 5.26 18.85 17.69
CA ILE A 15 5.63 17.46 17.92
C ILE A 15 5.23 17.10 19.34
N VAL A 16 4.42 16.07 19.46
CA VAL A 16 3.93 15.52 20.71
C VAL A 16 4.15 14.03 20.79
N GLU A 17 4.28 13.49 21.98
CA GLU A 17 4.32 12.05 22.19
C GLU A 17 2.91 11.51 22.32
N ILE A 18 2.55 10.57 21.45
CA ILE A 18 1.24 9.90 21.43
C ILE A 18 1.41 8.41 21.74
N GLU A 19 0.46 7.87 22.48
CA GLU A 19 0.38 6.44 22.77
C GLU A 19 0.20 5.65 21.46
N ILE A 20 0.98 4.58 21.31
CA ILE A 20 0.99 3.75 20.09
C ILE A 20 -0.40 3.20 19.75
N GLU A 21 -1.21 2.88 20.77
CA GLU A 21 -2.56 2.34 20.62
C GLU A 21 -3.54 3.35 20.00
N ARG A 22 -3.30 4.65 20.19
CA ARG A 22 -4.11 5.72 19.60
C ARG A 22 -3.75 6.01 18.13
N LEU A 23 -2.70 5.38 17.59
CA LEU A 23 -2.23 5.55 16.23
C LEU A 23 -2.80 4.44 15.35
N LYS A 24 -3.75 4.78 14.48
CA LYS A 24 -4.36 3.85 13.52
C LYS A 24 -3.64 3.88 12.18
N ALA A 25 -3.56 2.73 11.52
CA ALA A 25 -3.06 2.67 10.15
C ALA A 25 -3.99 3.47 9.23
N PHE A 26 -3.43 4.02 8.14
CA PHE A 26 -4.21 4.69 7.11
C PHE A 26 -5.19 3.71 6.46
N ARG A 27 -6.44 4.13 6.31
CA ARG A 27 -7.46 3.29 5.68
C ARG A 27 -7.07 2.99 4.23
N ASN A 28 -7.07 1.72 3.86
CA ASN A 28 -6.67 1.25 2.53
C ASN A 28 -5.24 1.68 2.15
N HIS A 29 -4.29 1.55 3.09
CA HIS A 29 -2.89 1.89 2.84
C HIS A 29 -2.31 0.99 1.73
N PRO A 30 -1.84 1.57 0.59
CA PRO A 30 -1.41 0.78 -0.56
C PRO A 30 -0.07 0.04 -0.34
N PHE A 31 0.76 0.53 0.58
CA PHE A 31 2.10 0.02 0.79
C PHE A 31 2.14 -0.91 2.00
N GLN A 32 2.53 -2.15 1.78
CA GLN A 32 2.62 -3.13 2.85
C GLN A 32 3.83 -2.86 3.76
N VAL A 33 3.62 -3.00 5.07
CA VAL A 33 4.72 -3.03 6.04
C VAL A 33 5.15 -4.49 6.19
N ARG A 34 6.31 -4.82 5.65
CA ARG A 34 6.89 -6.16 5.74
C ARG A 34 7.89 -6.23 6.88
N ASP A 35 7.95 -7.36 7.54
CA ASP A 35 8.98 -7.67 8.53
C ASP A 35 10.19 -8.26 7.76
N ASP A 36 11.00 -7.37 7.20
CA ASP A 36 12.18 -7.64 6.37
C ASP A 36 13.47 -7.15 7.06
N ASP A 37 14.62 -7.45 6.47
CA ASP A 37 15.94 -7.06 7.00
C ASP A 37 16.06 -5.55 7.22
N ASP A 38 15.39 -4.75 6.39
CA ASP A 38 15.38 -3.29 6.54
C ASP A 38 14.55 -2.85 7.75
N LEU A 39 13.53 -3.62 8.16
CA LEU A 39 12.83 -3.37 9.42
C LEU A 39 13.72 -3.70 10.63
N GLU A 40 14.52 -4.77 10.54
CA GLU A 40 15.48 -5.11 11.61
C GLU A 40 16.55 -4.02 11.77
N LYS A 41 17.15 -3.54 10.68
CA LYS A 41 18.09 -2.39 10.71
C LYS A 41 17.43 -1.14 11.32
N LEU A 42 16.17 -0.88 10.95
CA LEU A 42 15.41 0.24 11.50
C LEU A 42 15.16 0.08 13.02
N LYS A 43 14.87 -1.14 13.49
CA LYS A 43 14.74 -1.46 14.92
C LYS A 43 16.05 -1.19 15.67
N GLU A 44 17.17 -1.65 15.12
CA GLU A 44 18.48 -1.39 15.73
C GLU A 44 18.79 0.10 15.81
N SER A 45 18.52 0.84 14.74
CA SER A 45 18.66 2.29 14.72
C SER A 45 17.77 2.97 15.76
N ILE A 46 16.50 2.59 15.85
CA ILE A 46 15.57 3.15 16.85
C ILE A 46 15.99 2.77 18.27
N LYS A 47 16.53 1.59 18.49
CA LYS A 47 17.04 1.17 19.80
C LYS A 47 18.23 2.01 20.24
N MET A 48 19.10 2.39 19.31
CA MET A 48 20.31 3.20 19.62
C MET A 48 20.02 4.68 19.74
N TYR A 49 19.25 5.23 18.82
CA TYR A 49 19.09 6.69 18.67
C TYR A 49 17.67 7.18 18.95
N GLY A 50 16.73 6.29 19.22
CA GLY A 50 15.31 6.65 19.28
C GLY A 50 14.70 6.94 17.91
N ILE A 51 13.49 7.47 17.90
CA ILE A 51 12.81 7.89 16.66
C ILE A 51 13.26 9.32 16.32
N LEU A 52 14.25 9.43 15.45
CA LEU A 52 14.83 10.72 15.04
C LEU A 52 13.85 11.59 14.23
N THR A 53 13.02 10.96 13.39
CA THR A 53 12.03 11.65 12.58
C THR A 53 10.63 11.28 13.08
N PRO A 54 9.81 12.25 13.55
CA PRO A 54 8.47 11.96 14.04
C PRO A 54 7.58 11.38 12.95
N LEU A 55 6.55 10.63 13.34
CA LEU A 55 5.52 10.17 12.42
C LEU A 55 4.63 11.35 12.04
N LEU A 56 4.15 11.37 10.81
CA LEU A 56 3.13 12.32 10.39
C LEU A 56 1.75 11.70 10.58
N VAL A 57 0.88 12.38 11.32
CA VAL A 57 -0.46 11.89 11.64
C VAL A 57 -1.51 12.99 11.45
N ARG A 58 -2.76 12.60 11.20
CA ARG A 58 -3.91 13.50 11.26
C ARG A 58 -4.89 13.06 12.35
N PRO A 59 -5.59 13.99 13.02
CA PRO A 59 -6.63 13.64 13.97
C PRO A 59 -7.85 13.08 13.24
N ILE A 60 -8.51 12.08 13.86
CA ILE A 60 -9.81 11.55 13.44
C ILE A 60 -10.84 11.70 14.58
N LYS A 61 -12.13 11.54 14.23
CA LYS A 61 -13.25 11.96 15.10
C LYS A 61 -13.31 11.29 16.48
N ASP A 62 -12.74 10.10 16.63
CA ASP A 62 -12.77 9.31 17.87
C ASP A 62 -11.64 9.63 18.87
N GLY A 63 -10.93 10.74 18.68
CA GLY A 63 -9.78 11.12 19.51
C GLY A 63 -8.53 10.28 19.25
N THR A 64 -8.52 9.47 18.19
CA THR A 64 -7.34 8.75 17.70
C THR A 64 -6.73 9.47 16.50
N TYR A 65 -5.59 8.98 16.03
CA TYR A 65 -4.83 9.59 14.96
C TYR A 65 -4.58 8.59 13.84
N GLU A 66 -4.75 9.00 12.60
CA GLU A 66 -4.44 8.20 11.44
C GLU A 66 -3.05 8.54 10.91
N ILE A 67 -2.23 7.52 10.69
CA ILE A 67 -0.84 7.68 10.27
C ILE A 67 -0.79 7.94 8.76
N ILE A 68 -0.21 9.05 8.35
CA ILE A 68 0.03 9.41 6.95
C ILE A 68 1.41 8.91 6.49
N SER A 69 2.42 9.06 7.35
CA SER A 69 3.79 8.58 7.08
C SER A 69 4.43 8.05 8.35
N GLY A 70 5.21 6.97 8.21
CA GLY A 70 5.97 6.36 9.30
C GLY A 70 5.42 5.03 9.80
N HIS A 71 4.62 4.30 9.03
CA HIS A 71 4.08 2.99 9.40
C HIS A 71 5.17 1.99 9.82
N ARG A 72 6.31 1.93 9.11
CA ARG A 72 7.46 1.08 9.48
C ARG A 72 8.07 1.49 10.82
N ARG A 73 8.18 2.80 11.10
CA ARG A 73 8.67 3.31 12.40
C ARG A 73 7.73 2.95 13.54
N LYS A 74 6.41 3.07 13.34
CA LYS A 74 5.43 2.57 14.32
C LYS A 74 5.62 1.08 14.58
N ARG A 75 5.76 0.25 13.52
CA ARG A 75 5.94 -1.21 13.64
C ARG A 75 7.22 -1.53 14.42
N ALA A 76 8.34 -0.92 14.07
CA ALA A 76 9.61 -1.11 14.76
C ALA A 76 9.54 -0.69 16.23
N ALA A 77 8.93 0.46 16.53
CA ALA A 77 8.75 0.94 17.90
C ALA A 77 7.85 0.01 18.73
N ALA A 78 6.77 -0.51 18.13
CA ALA A 78 5.89 -1.48 18.79
C ALA A 78 6.65 -2.78 19.14
N LEU A 79 7.46 -3.30 18.22
CA LEU A 79 8.31 -4.49 18.46
C LEU A 79 9.36 -4.26 19.55
N LEU A 80 9.80 -3.02 19.76
CA LEU A 80 10.72 -2.62 20.82
C LEU A 80 10.02 -2.31 22.15
N GLY A 81 8.69 -2.40 22.23
CA GLY A 81 7.92 -2.16 23.44
C GLY A 81 7.73 -0.67 23.81
N TYR A 82 7.87 0.24 22.84
CA TYR A 82 7.58 1.66 23.07
C TYR A 82 6.09 1.84 23.35
N ARG A 83 5.76 2.58 24.41
CA ARG A 83 4.38 2.94 24.73
C ARG A 83 3.94 4.24 24.07
N LYS A 84 4.88 5.17 23.89
CA LYS A 84 4.67 6.49 23.25
C LYS A 84 5.73 6.72 22.19
N ILE A 85 5.33 7.40 21.13
CA ILE A 85 6.23 7.76 20.03
C ILE A 85 5.99 9.20 19.59
N PRO A 86 7.04 9.91 19.13
CA PRO A 86 6.92 11.28 18.67
C PRO A 86 6.15 11.34 17.35
N VAL A 87 5.16 12.23 17.30
CA VAL A 87 4.33 12.46 16.12
C VAL A 87 4.21 13.95 15.83
N LEU A 88 4.11 14.29 14.56
CA LEU A 88 3.71 15.59 14.07
C LEU A 88 2.22 15.54 13.70
N ILE A 89 1.39 16.28 14.44
CA ILE A 89 -0.04 16.34 14.17
C ILE A 89 -0.32 17.40 13.13
N GLN A 90 -0.89 17.00 12.00
CA GLN A 90 -1.30 17.91 10.94
C GLN A 90 -2.77 17.67 10.58
N PRO A 91 -3.69 18.57 11.00
CA PRO A 91 -5.09 18.52 10.59
C PRO A 91 -5.21 18.68 9.08
N MET A 92 -5.89 17.76 8.42
CA MET A 92 -6.13 17.82 6.98
C MET A 92 -7.33 16.97 6.57
N SER A 93 -7.88 17.25 5.38
CA SER A 93 -8.93 16.42 4.79
C SER A 93 -8.43 15.01 4.47
N TYR A 94 -9.36 14.07 4.24
CA TYR A 94 -9.00 12.72 3.82
C TYR A 94 -8.26 12.74 2.47
N GLU A 95 -8.74 13.55 1.54
CA GLU A 95 -8.17 13.68 0.20
C GLU A 95 -6.74 14.26 0.23
N ASP A 96 -6.49 15.25 1.10
CA ASP A 96 -5.14 15.80 1.30
C ASP A 96 -4.21 14.77 1.91
N ALA A 97 -4.71 13.99 2.87
CA ALA A 97 -3.97 12.93 3.51
C ALA A 97 -3.59 11.81 2.52
N VAL A 98 -4.53 11.41 1.63
CA VAL A 98 -4.25 10.45 0.55
C VAL A 98 -3.14 10.96 -0.36
N VAL A 99 -3.24 12.19 -0.86
CA VAL A 99 -2.22 12.78 -1.72
C VAL A 99 -0.87 12.76 -1.01
N LYS A 100 -0.79 13.27 0.21
CA LYS A 100 0.46 13.35 0.97
C LYS A 100 1.05 11.99 1.30
N MET A 101 0.21 10.99 1.62
CA MET A 101 0.64 9.62 1.89
C MET A 101 1.23 8.97 0.63
N VAL A 102 0.59 9.15 -0.53
CA VAL A 102 1.10 8.63 -1.81
C VAL A 102 2.42 9.30 -2.16
N ASP A 103 2.52 10.64 -2.07
CA ASP A 103 3.72 11.40 -2.41
C ASP A 103 4.93 10.96 -1.57
N THR A 104 4.75 10.79 -0.26
CA THR A 104 5.83 10.36 0.64
C THR A 104 6.30 8.92 0.42
N ASN A 105 5.55 8.09 -0.28
CA ASN A 105 5.88 6.68 -0.47
C ASN A 105 6.27 6.32 -1.92
N LEU A 106 5.78 7.05 -2.94
CA LEU A 106 6.11 6.76 -4.34
C LEU A 106 7.59 7.05 -4.71
N HIS A 107 8.32 7.78 -3.89
CA HIS A 107 9.76 8.02 -4.05
C HIS A 107 10.66 6.90 -3.48
N ARG A 108 10.07 5.80 -2.98
CA ARG A 108 10.84 4.64 -2.49
C ARG A 108 11.43 3.85 -3.67
N GLU A 109 12.65 3.36 -3.49
CA GLU A 109 13.37 2.59 -4.53
C GLU A 109 12.68 1.29 -4.93
N HIS A 110 11.99 0.64 -3.98
CA HIS A 110 11.34 -0.65 -4.18
C HIS A 110 9.83 -0.57 -3.91
N ILE A 111 9.06 -0.31 -4.97
CA ILE A 111 7.59 -0.34 -4.95
C ILE A 111 7.15 -1.37 -5.97
N SER A 112 6.29 -2.31 -5.57
CA SER A 112 5.73 -3.28 -6.50
C SER A 112 4.80 -2.60 -7.53
N PHE A 113 4.62 -3.24 -8.68
CA PHE A 113 3.71 -2.73 -9.72
C PHE A 113 2.29 -2.54 -9.21
N SER A 114 1.79 -3.48 -8.40
CA SER A 114 0.46 -3.44 -7.80
C SER A 114 0.31 -2.29 -6.79
N GLU A 115 1.30 -2.10 -5.91
CA GLU A 115 1.32 -0.97 -4.97
C GLU A 115 1.32 0.37 -5.70
N LYS A 116 2.14 0.51 -6.78
CA LYS A 116 2.19 1.71 -7.61
C LYS A 116 0.85 1.97 -8.31
N ALA A 117 0.23 0.93 -8.86
CA ALA A 117 -1.07 1.02 -9.51
C ALA A 117 -2.18 1.48 -8.54
N PHE A 118 -2.21 0.89 -7.36
CA PHE A 118 -3.17 1.25 -6.32
C PHE A 118 -2.96 2.68 -5.81
N ALA A 119 -1.71 3.07 -5.56
CA ALA A 119 -1.35 4.42 -5.14
C ALA A 119 -1.77 5.49 -6.16
N TYR A 120 -1.50 5.26 -7.45
CA TYR A 120 -1.95 6.19 -8.50
C TYR A 120 -3.46 6.31 -8.60
N ARG A 121 -4.19 5.20 -8.43
CA ARG A 121 -5.65 5.21 -8.40
C ARG A 121 -6.16 6.06 -7.24
N MET A 122 -5.69 5.79 -6.03
CA MET A 122 -6.07 6.55 -4.83
C MET A 122 -5.80 8.04 -5.00
N LYS A 123 -4.61 8.42 -5.49
CA LYS A 123 -4.25 9.83 -5.72
C LYS A 123 -5.15 10.48 -6.77
N ASN A 124 -5.41 9.78 -7.88
CA ASN A 124 -6.28 10.29 -8.95
C ASN A 124 -7.72 10.52 -8.45
N GLU A 125 -8.27 9.62 -7.64
CA GLU A 125 -9.60 9.77 -7.04
C GLU A 125 -9.64 10.94 -6.06
N ALA A 126 -8.66 11.04 -5.17
CA ALA A 126 -8.55 12.16 -4.23
C ALA A 126 -8.46 13.51 -4.94
N LEU A 127 -7.65 13.63 -6.00
CA LEU A 127 -7.54 14.86 -6.80
C LEU A 127 -8.84 15.20 -7.52
N LYS A 128 -9.55 14.21 -8.08
CA LYS A 128 -10.87 14.42 -8.72
C LYS A 128 -11.90 14.95 -7.72
N GLN A 129 -11.95 14.39 -6.51
CA GLN A 129 -12.89 14.85 -5.46
C GLN A 129 -12.59 16.29 -5.02
N LYS A 130 -11.31 16.66 -4.90
CA LYS A 130 -10.90 18.06 -4.62
C LYS A 130 -11.35 19.03 -5.70
N VAL A 131 -11.23 18.66 -6.97
CA VAL A 131 -11.67 19.49 -8.11
C VAL A 131 -13.19 19.60 -8.14
N GLY A 132 -13.93 18.51 -7.87
CA GLY A 132 -15.39 18.49 -7.82
C GLY A 132 -15.97 19.41 -6.73
N ARG A 133 -15.36 19.48 -5.55
CA ARG A 133 -15.76 20.38 -4.46
C ARG A 133 -15.58 21.88 -4.79
N LYS A 134 -14.60 22.23 -5.62
CA LYS A 134 -14.36 23.64 -6.04
C LYS A 134 -15.32 24.14 -7.11
N LYS A 135 -16.01 23.28 -7.86
CA LYS A 135 -16.95 23.67 -8.92
C LYS A 135 -18.22 24.38 -8.41
N GLY A 136 -18.51 24.29 -7.12
CA GLY A 136 -19.69 24.99 -6.53
C GLY A 136 -19.51 26.48 -6.23
N GLN A 137 -18.31 27.06 -6.40
CA GLN A 137 -18.03 28.43 -5.92
C GLN A 137 -17.57 29.45 -6.95
N SER A 138 -17.30 29.12 -8.20
CA SER A 138 -17.08 30.20 -9.23
C SER A 138 -17.20 29.69 -10.66
N GLY A 139 -18.03 30.38 -11.41
CA GLY A 139 -18.39 30.11 -12.79
C GLY A 139 -17.38 30.54 -13.84
N GLN A 140 -16.09 30.26 -13.71
CA GLN A 140 -15.12 30.41 -14.81
C GLN A 140 -14.23 29.14 -14.89
N GLN A 141 -14.53 28.33 -15.90
CA GLN A 141 -13.73 27.16 -16.25
C GLN A 141 -12.41 27.60 -16.90
N LYS A 142 -11.35 27.79 -16.13
CA LYS A 142 -10.01 27.60 -16.70
C LYS A 142 -9.86 26.09 -16.98
N LYS A 143 -9.52 25.70 -18.22
CA LYS A 143 -9.14 24.33 -18.59
C LYS A 143 -7.93 23.93 -17.75
N GLY A 144 -8.15 23.36 -16.54
CA GLY A 144 -7.09 22.82 -15.70
C GLY A 144 -6.52 21.55 -16.31
N LYS A 145 -5.24 21.29 -16.07
CA LYS A 145 -4.60 20.01 -16.41
C LYS A 145 -5.42 18.86 -15.86
N LYS A 146 -5.51 17.76 -16.60
CA LYS A 146 -6.16 16.53 -16.11
C LYS A 146 -5.37 15.98 -14.92
N THR A 147 -6.02 15.38 -13.95
CA THR A 147 -5.37 14.81 -12.75
C THR A 147 -4.25 13.83 -13.10
N ILE A 148 -4.39 13.09 -14.18
CA ILE A 148 -3.39 12.15 -14.71
C ILE A 148 -2.13 12.87 -15.19
N GLU A 149 -2.28 14.05 -15.79
CA GLU A 149 -1.14 14.87 -16.25
C GLU A 149 -0.36 15.42 -15.05
N ILE A 150 -1.08 15.85 -14.00
CA ILE A 150 -0.48 16.33 -12.74
C ILE A 150 0.35 15.21 -12.09
N ILE A 151 -0.22 14.00 -11.98
CA ILE A 151 0.47 12.85 -11.42
C ILE A 151 1.70 12.49 -12.28
N GLY A 152 1.58 12.55 -13.62
CA GLY A 152 2.66 12.23 -14.54
C GLY A 152 3.85 13.16 -14.40
N GLU A 153 3.61 14.46 -14.34
CA GLU A 153 4.65 15.47 -14.15
C GLU A 153 5.40 15.29 -12.82
N GLU A 154 4.69 14.90 -11.77
CA GLU A 154 5.26 14.77 -10.43
C GLU A 154 6.16 13.53 -10.28
N PHE A 155 5.79 12.41 -10.92
CA PHE A 155 6.51 11.14 -10.78
C PHE A 155 7.30 10.72 -12.04
N GLY A 156 7.32 11.54 -13.08
CA GLY A 156 8.05 11.27 -14.32
C GLY A 156 7.43 10.18 -15.20
N ASP A 157 6.20 9.74 -14.91
CA ASP A 157 5.49 8.76 -15.73
C ASP A 157 4.60 9.47 -16.76
N SER A 158 4.52 8.93 -17.97
CA SER A 158 3.63 9.49 -19.00
C SER A 158 2.15 9.35 -18.60
N PRO A 159 1.26 10.28 -19.00
CA PRO A 159 -0.18 10.17 -18.72
C PRO A 159 -0.79 8.85 -19.19
N LYS A 160 -0.29 8.30 -20.32
CA LYS A 160 -0.72 7.01 -20.87
C LYS A 160 -0.30 5.84 -19.97
N GLN A 161 0.89 5.93 -19.37
CA GLN A 161 1.39 4.93 -18.43
C GLN A 161 0.59 4.95 -17.12
N ILE A 162 0.27 6.13 -16.58
CA ILE A 162 -0.59 6.28 -15.41
C ILE A 162 -1.99 5.72 -15.69
N GLN A 163 -2.57 5.98 -16.86
CA GLN A 163 -3.84 5.37 -17.24
C GLN A 163 -3.79 3.83 -17.21
N ARG A 164 -2.69 3.23 -17.68
CA ARG A 164 -2.50 1.78 -17.63
C ARG A 164 -2.44 1.27 -16.19
N TYR A 165 -1.70 1.96 -15.31
CA TYR A 165 -1.66 1.61 -13.89
C TYR A 165 -3.06 1.69 -13.24
N ILE A 166 -3.79 2.79 -13.46
CA ILE A 166 -5.14 2.99 -12.91
C ILE A 166 -6.14 1.96 -13.44
N ALA A 167 -5.96 1.50 -14.69
CA ALA A 167 -6.83 0.52 -15.33
C ALA A 167 -6.58 -0.92 -14.83
N VAL A 168 -5.50 -1.17 -14.08
CA VAL A 168 -5.26 -2.50 -13.47
C VAL A 168 -6.32 -2.72 -12.39
N PRO A 169 -7.18 -3.75 -12.50
CA PRO A 169 -8.17 -4.04 -11.46
C PRO A 169 -7.51 -4.49 -10.16
N GLU A 170 -8.05 -4.09 -9.03
CA GLU A 170 -7.52 -4.39 -7.70
C GLU A 170 -7.43 -5.89 -7.39
N ASP A 171 -8.34 -6.71 -7.95
CA ASP A 171 -8.58 -8.07 -7.48
C ASP A 171 -8.59 -9.13 -8.58
N LYS A 172 -7.87 -8.95 -9.70
CA LYS A 172 -8.06 -9.87 -10.85
C LYS A 172 -6.81 -10.30 -11.60
N GLU A 173 -5.64 -10.27 -10.96
CA GLU A 173 -4.50 -11.00 -11.50
C GLU A 173 -4.49 -12.41 -10.91
N GLU A 174 -5.04 -13.37 -11.67
CA GLU A 174 -4.99 -14.78 -11.32
C GLU A 174 -3.53 -15.30 -11.29
N MET A 175 -2.63 -14.61 -11.99
CA MET A 175 -1.19 -14.95 -12.02
C MET A 175 -0.29 -13.72 -12.02
N ALA A 176 0.82 -13.81 -11.27
CA ALA A 176 1.87 -12.79 -11.23
C ALA A 176 2.54 -12.59 -12.61
N LEU A 177 2.71 -13.69 -13.38
CA LEU A 177 3.26 -13.70 -14.72
C LEU A 177 2.17 -13.99 -15.74
N THR A 178 2.39 -13.55 -17.00
CA THR A 178 1.46 -13.85 -18.08
C THR A 178 1.58 -15.29 -18.55
N LEU A 179 0.44 -15.98 -18.67
CA LEU A 179 0.35 -17.28 -19.34
C LEU A 179 -0.18 -17.05 -20.75
N ASN A 180 0.63 -17.30 -21.78
CA ASN A 180 0.28 -16.99 -23.18
C ASN A 180 -0.23 -15.56 -23.41
N GLY A 181 0.36 -14.57 -22.73
CA GLY A 181 -0.04 -13.16 -22.80
C GLY A 181 -1.28 -12.81 -21.98
N LYS A 182 -1.88 -13.77 -21.28
CA LYS A 182 -3.03 -13.56 -20.40
C LYS A 182 -2.65 -13.63 -18.94
N LYS A 183 -3.23 -12.77 -18.12
CA LYS A 183 -3.11 -12.79 -16.66
C LYS A 183 -4.43 -13.14 -15.96
N ARG A 184 -5.53 -13.20 -16.72
CA ARG A 184 -6.90 -13.38 -16.22
C ARG A 184 -7.73 -14.24 -17.14
N ARG A 185 -8.84 -14.79 -16.60
CA ARG A 185 -9.76 -15.70 -17.31
C ARG A 185 -9.01 -16.85 -17.94
N LEU A 186 -8.06 -17.40 -17.17
CA LEU A 186 -7.27 -18.54 -17.58
C LEU A 186 -8.16 -19.77 -17.63
N LYS A 187 -8.02 -20.55 -18.68
CA LYS A 187 -8.78 -21.80 -18.90
C LYS A 187 -7.79 -22.95 -19.06
N LYS A 188 -8.24 -24.19 -18.85
CA LYS A 188 -7.43 -25.41 -19.05
C LYS A 188 -6.59 -25.34 -20.34
N ARG A 189 -7.19 -24.88 -21.45
CA ARG A 189 -6.49 -24.72 -22.73
C ARG A 189 -5.30 -23.78 -22.71
N ASP A 190 -5.30 -22.74 -21.87
CA ASP A 190 -4.21 -21.77 -21.76
C ASP A 190 -3.00 -22.42 -21.08
N PHE A 191 -3.24 -23.26 -20.08
CA PHE A 191 -2.21 -24.07 -19.38
C PHE A 191 -1.67 -25.16 -20.30
N MET A 192 -2.53 -25.86 -21.05
CA MET A 192 -2.10 -26.89 -22.00
C MET A 192 -1.23 -26.30 -23.12
N SER A 193 -1.62 -25.17 -23.68
CA SER A 193 -0.84 -24.45 -24.69
C SER A 193 0.51 -23.98 -24.14
N PHE A 194 0.58 -23.54 -22.89
CA PHE A 194 1.84 -23.17 -22.24
C PHE A 194 2.72 -24.39 -22.01
N ALA A 195 2.16 -25.47 -21.49
CA ALA A 195 2.86 -26.74 -21.26
C ALA A 195 3.53 -27.25 -22.56
N SER A 196 2.80 -27.20 -23.68
CA SER A 196 3.33 -27.56 -25.01
C SER A 196 4.53 -26.69 -25.39
N LYS A 197 4.46 -25.36 -25.17
CA LYS A 197 5.58 -24.44 -25.42
C LYS A 197 6.80 -24.70 -24.54
N CYS A 198 6.58 -25.23 -23.34
CA CYS A 198 7.64 -25.63 -22.41
C CYS A 198 8.17 -27.05 -22.67
N GLY A 199 7.70 -27.74 -23.72
CA GLY A 199 8.09 -29.10 -24.03
C GLY A 199 7.54 -30.17 -23.09
N ILE A 200 6.47 -29.83 -22.33
CA ILE A 200 5.79 -30.80 -21.42
C ILE A 200 4.77 -31.58 -22.24
N ALA A 201 4.88 -32.91 -22.21
CA ALA A 201 3.93 -33.79 -22.87
C ALA A 201 2.50 -33.59 -22.37
N GLU A 202 1.51 -33.60 -23.27
CA GLU A 202 0.11 -33.30 -22.97
C GLU A 202 -0.46 -34.15 -21.82
N ASN A 203 -0.19 -35.45 -21.81
CA ASN A 203 -0.61 -36.36 -20.74
C ASN A 203 -0.01 -36.01 -19.38
N ALA A 204 1.23 -35.49 -19.36
CA ALA A 204 1.87 -35.03 -18.13
C ALA A 204 1.24 -33.73 -17.63
N ALA A 205 0.98 -32.78 -18.53
CA ALA A 205 0.31 -31.53 -18.21
C ALA A 205 -1.11 -31.74 -17.67
N GLU A 206 -1.88 -32.66 -18.27
CA GLU A 206 -3.20 -33.03 -17.76
C GLU A 206 -3.18 -33.65 -16.37
N LYS A 207 -2.25 -34.58 -16.11
CA LYS A 207 -2.06 -35.15 -14.79
C LYS A 207 -1.69 -34.10 -13.75
N MET A 208 -0.84 -33.15 -14.10
CA MET A 208 -0.46 -32.04 -13.21
C MET A 208 -1.66 -31.16 -12.88
N LEU A 209 -2.45 -30.75 -13.87
CA LEU A 209 -3.64 -29.94 -13.68
C LEU A 209 -4.70 -30.69 -12.84
N SER A 210 -4.94 -31.98 -13.15
CA SER A 210 -5.86 -32.81 -12.37
C SER A 210 -5.44 -32.93 -10.90
N LYS A 211 -4.13 -33.11 -10.66
CA LYS A 211 -3.59 -33.16 -9.30
C LYS A 211 -3.75 -31.82 -8.58
N MET A 212 -3.54 -30.69 -9.25
CA MET A 212 -3.77 -29.36 -8.67
C MET A 212 -5.26 -29.17 -8.30
N CYS A 213 -6.18 -29.53 -9.19
CA CYS A 213 -7.61 -29.44 -8.91
C CYS A 213 -8.03 -30.34 -7.73
N SER A 214 -7.41 -31.52 -7.58
CA SER A 214 -7.70 -32.41 -6.44
C SER A 214 -7.17 -31.92 -5.08
N LEU A 215 -6.39 -30.85 -5.09
CA LEU A 215 -5.88 -30.19 -3.86
C LEU A 215 -6.77 -28.99 -3.43
N GLU A 216 -7.86 -28.71 -4.16
CA GLU A 216 -8.71 -27.54 -3.91
C GLU A 216 -9.22 -27.52 -2.47
N ASP A 217 -9.81 -28.62 -1.99
CA ASP A 217 -10.31 -28.71 -0.62
C ASP A 217 -9.21 -28.52 0.45
N LYS A 218 -8.01 -29.01 0.17
CA LYS A 218 -6.86 -28.85 1.07
C LYS A 218 -6.35 -27.40 1.09
N LEU A 219 -6.38 -26.75 -0.06
CA LEU A 219 -5.98 -25.33 -0.17
C LEU A 219 -7.02 -24.43 0.51
N LEU A 220 -8.31 -24.72 0.34
CA LEU A 220 -9.38 -23.99 1.03
C LEU A 220 -9.27 -24.15 2.54
N SER A 221 -9.09 -25.38 3.04
CA SER A 221 -8.87 -25.60 4.47
C SER A 221 -7.63 -24.87 4.99
N ALA A 222 -6.52 -24.88 4.25
CA ALA A 222 -5.31 -24.16 4.64
C ALA A 222 -5.52 -22.63 4.63
N CYS A 223 -6.39 -22.11 3.75
CA CYS A 223 -6.77 -20.69 3.77
C CYS A 223 -7.64 -20.33 4.98
N GLU A 224 -8.55 -21.23 5.39
CA GLU A 224 -9.39 -21.05 6.59
C GLU A 224 -8.55 -21.07 7.89
N ASP A 225 -7.52 -21.91 7.94
CA ASP A 225 -6.57 -21.97 9.06
C ASP A 225 -5.49 -20.86 9.00
N SER A 226 -5.47 -20.06 7.96
CA SER A 226 -4.49 -19.00 7.77
C SER A 226 -4.90 -17.70 8.48
N TYR A 227 -3.91 -16.86 8.82
CA TYR A 227 -4.15 -15.51 9.34
C TYR A 227 -4.63 -14.52 8.26
N LEU A 228 -5.23 -15.00 7.16
CA LEU A 228 -5.81 -14.15 6.14
C LEU A 228 -7.10 -13.49 6.68
N PRO A 229 -7.33 -12.20 6.40
CA PRO A 229 -8.58 -11.54 6.72
C PRO A 229 -9.77 -12.28 6.07
N GLU A 230 -10.89 -12.43 6.79
CA GLU A 230 -12.11 -13.13 6.35
C GLU A 230 -12.57 -12.73 4.93
N LYS A 231 -12.42 -11.45 4.59
CA LYS A 231 -12.72 -10.93 3.25
C LYS A 231 -12.00 -11.67 2.11
N TYR A 232 -10.79 -12.17 2.34
CA TYR A 232 -10.03 -12.92 1.33
C TYR A 232 -10.36 -14.39 1.32
N ILE A 233 -10.75 -14.95 2.47
CA ILE A 233 -11.23 -16.34 2.59
C ILE A 233 -12.57 -16.51 1.85
N GLU A 234 -13.49 -15.53 1.96
CA GLU A 234 -14.76 -15.54 1.25
C GLU A 234 -14.62 -15.44 -0.29
N GLN A 235 -13.53 -14.85 -0.80
CA GLN A 235 -13.26 -14.75 -2.23
C GLN A 235 -12.65 -16.03 -2.83
N THR A 236 -12.23 -16.98 -2.01
CA THR A 236 -11.67 -18.27 -2.45
C THR A 236 -12.73 -19.37 -2.49
N LYS A 237 -13.92 -19.17 -1.92
CA LYS A 237 -15.10 -20.01 -2.05
C LYS A 237 -15.92 -19.65 -3.29
#